data_1019462ee4349541a545a573495b57ea
#
_entry.id   1019462ee4349541a545a573495b57ea
#
_cell.length_a   1.000
_cell.length_b   1.000
_cell.length_c   1.000
_cell.angle_alpha   90.00
_cell.angle_beta   90.00
_cell.angle_gamma   90.00
#
_symmetry.space_group_name_H-M   'P 1'
#
loop_
_entity.id
_entity.type
_entity.pdbx_description
1 polymer ?
#
loop_
_entity_poly.entity_id
_entity_poly.type
_entity_poly.pdbx_seq_one_letter_code
_entity_poly.pdbx_strand_id
1 'polypeptide(L)'
;MPRKLLVVDDEESICFSMSEYFSQHGFTVDTAREMEEAEGLLKQTEYKVIIQDLRLGAARHPDGIEIIKMVHKRNPDTRIVVLTSYGSPEAEAQARDAGADAFLRKPKPLSQVAQVIQGLIESPRSRASA
;
A
#
# COMPACT_ATOMS: atom_id res chain seq x y z
N MET A 1 4.27 10.42 17.87
CA MET A 1 3.05 10.06 17.14
C MET A 1 3.26 8.73 16.46
N PRO A 2 2.36 7.78 16.64
CA PRO A 2 2.49 6.50 15.95
C PRO A 2 2.30 6.69 14.45
N ARG A 3 3.15 6.02 13.70
CA ARG A 3 3.01 6.00 12.24
C ARG A 3 2.10 4.83 11.88
N LYS A 4 1.02 5.13 11.17
CA LYS A 4 0.04 4.11 10.82
C LYS A 4 0.28 3.59 9.42
N LEU A 5 0.24 2.28 9.30
CA LEU A 5 0.47 1.58 8.05
C LEU A 5 -0.68 0.61 7.80
N LEU A 6 -1.20 0.62 6.57
CA LEU A 6 -2.25 -0.32 6.19
C LEU A 6 -1.69 -1.31 5.18
N VAL A 7 -1.91 -2.59 5.41
CA VAL A 7 -1.56 -3.65 4.47
C VAL A 7 -2.84 -4.20 3.88
N VAL A 8 -2.97 -4.12 2.56
CA VAL A 8 -4.15 -4.65 1.85
C VAL A 8 -3.70 -5.77 0.95
N ASP A 9 -4.00 -7.01 1.33
CA ASP A 9 -3.55 -8.21 0.63
C ASP A 9 -4.46 -9.36 1.05
N ASP A 10 -4.92 -10.17 0.11
CA ASP A 10 -5.82 -11.27 0.44
C ASP A 10 -5.10 -12.48 1.04
N GLU A 11 -3.77 -12.50 1.01
CA GLU A 11 -3.00 -13.57 1.60
C GLU A 11 -2.80 -13.31 3.09
N GLU A 12 -3.38 -14.17 3.92
CA GLU A 12 -3.30 -14.03 5.36
C GLU A 12 -1.87 -14.04 5.86
N SER A 13 -1.01 -14.87 5.26
CA SER A 13 0.39 -14.97 5.66
C SER A 13 1.15 -13.67 5.42
N ILE A 14 0.84 -12.98 4.34
CA ILE A 14 1.45 -11.68 4.05
C ILE A 14 1.01 -10.65 5.09
N CYS A 15 -0.28 -10.59 5.37
CA CYS A 15 -0.82 -9.66 6.36
C CYS A 15 -0.17 -9.91 7.72
N PHE A 16 -0.07 -11.17 8.11
CA PHE A 16 0.53 -11.52 9.40
C PHE A 16 2.01 -11.14 9.45
N SER A 17 2.77 -11.53 8.44
CA SER A 17 4.22 -11.25 8.41
C SER A 17 4.51 -9.77 8.43
N MET A 18 3.76 -9.01 7.64
CA MET A 18 3.94 -7.56 7.57
C MET A 18 3.56 -6.88 8.89
N SER A 19 2.46 -7.34 9.49
CA SER A 19 2.03 -6.79 10.77
C SER A 19 3.09 -7.00 11.84
N GLU A 20 3.65 -8.21 11.91
CA GLU A 20 4.69 -8.51 12.88
C GLU A 20 5.95 -7.68 12.64
N TYR A 21 6.39 -7.63 11.40
CA TYR A 21 7.64 -6.95 11.05
C TYR A 21 7.53 -5.44 11.32
N PHE A 22 6.50 -4.79 10.78
CA PHE A 22 6.40 -3.35 10.87
C PHE A 22 5.98 -2.86 12.25
N SER A 23 5.25 -3.67 13.01
CA SER A 23 4.97 -3.33 14.41
C SER A 23 6.24 -3.21 15.22
N GLN A 24 7.24 -4.02 14.90
CA GLN A 24 8.53 -3.96 15.59
C GLN A 24 9.41 -2.82 15.10
N HIS A 25 9.01 -2.15 14.03
CA HIS A 25 9.80 -1.07 13.42
C HIS A 25 9.09 0.29 13.51
N GLY A 26 8.26 0.46 14.52
CA GLY A 26 7.69 1.75 14.86
C GLY A 26 6.38 2.09 14.19
N PHE A 27 5.72 1.13 13.56
CA PHE A 27 4.42 1.36 12.94
C PHE A 27 3.29 0.72 13.73
N THR A 28 2.13 1.35 13.68
CA THR A 28 0.88 0.72 14.09
C THR A 28 0.26 0.18 12.82
N VAL A 29 0.06 -1.14 12.73
CA VAL A 29 -0.32 -1.79 11.47
C VAL A 29 -1.76 -2.27 11.53
N ASP A 30 -2.56 -1.88 10.53
CA ASP A 30 -3.86 -2.47 10.27
C ASP A 30 -3.76 -3.29 9.00
N THR A 31 -4.59 -4.31 8.88
CA THR A 31 -4.60 -5.17 7.70
C THR A 31 -6.02 -5.29 7.16
N ALA A 32 -6.13 -5.42 5.84
CA ALA A 32 -7.40 -5.68 5.17
C ALA A 32 -7.15 -6.72 4.09
N ARG A 33 -8.07 -7.66 3.96
CA ARG A 33 -7.91 -8.75 2.99
C ARG A 33 -8.82 -8.61 1.78
N GLU A 34 -9.71 -7.60 1.81
CA GLU A 34 -10.62 -7.37 0.70
C GLU A 34 -10.95 -5.88 0.61
N MET A 35 -11.53 -5.50 -0.50
CA MET A 35 -11.78 -4.09 -0.81
C MET A 35 -12.68 -3.41 0.21
N GLU A 36 -13.78 -4.05 0.61
CA GLU A 36 -14.71 -3.45 1.55
C GLU A 36 -14.08 -3.18 2.91
N GLU A 37 -13.26 -4.11 3.36
CA GLU A 37 -12.56 -3.96 4.62
C GLU A 37 -11.57 -2.80 4.56
N ALA A 38 -10.82 -2.71 3.46
CA ALA A 38 -9.89 -1.60 3.26
C ALA A 38 -10.61 -0.27 3.22
N GLU A 39 -11.72 -0.19 2.51
CA GLU A 39 -12.50 1.04 2.42
C GLU A 39 -13.01 1.47 3.79
N GLY A 40 -13.47 0.52 4.59
CA GLY A 40 -13.94 0.82 5.94
C GLY A 40 -12.87 1.43 6.81
N LEU A 41 -11.65 0.86 6.75
CA LEU A 41 -10.52 1.38 7.52
C LEU A 41 -10.11 2.76 7.04
N LEU A 42 -10.10 2.96 5.73
CA LEU A 42 -9.68 4.23 5.14
C LEU A 42 -10.64 5.37 5.44
N LYS A 43 -11.91 5.08 5.67
CA LYS A 43 -12.87 6.10 6.04
C LYS A 43 -12.62 6.64 7.44
N GLN A 44 -12.01 5.84 8.31
CA GLN A 44 -11.85 6.20 9.72
C GLN A 44 -10.44 6.63 10.07
N THR A 45 -9.45 6.29 9.26
CA THR A 45 -8.05 6.45 9.62
C THR A 45 -7.25 6.96 8.45
N GLU A 46 -6.39 7.93 8.70
CA GLU A 46 -5.38 8.34 7.73
C GLU A 46 -4.10 7.56 8.00
N TYR A 47 -3.59 6.93 6.96
CA TYR A 47 -2.38 6.14 7.06
C TYR A 47 -1.20 6.89 6.47
N LYS A 48 -0.04 6.70 7.07
CA LYS A 48 1.20 7.26 6.53
C LYS A 48 1.58 6.54 5.25
N VAL A 49 1.40 5.22 5.24
CA VAL A 49 1.76 4.36 4.11
C VAL A 49 0.72 3.28 3.95
N ILE A 50 0.45 2.92 2.69
CA ILE A 50 -0.36 1.75 2.37
C ILE A 50 0.48 0.82 1.53
N ILE A 51 0.49 -0.46 1.88
CA ILE A 51 1.05 -1.52 1.04
C ILE A 51 -0.13 -2.22 0.40
N GLN A 52 -0.25 -2.10 -0.91
CA GLN A 52 -1.45 -2.51 -1.64
C GLN A 52 -1.14 -3.58 -2.67
N ASP A 53 -1.82 -4.73 -2.57
CA ASP A 53 -1.82 -5.71 -3.65
C ASP A 53 -2.84 -5.26 -4.69
N LEU A 54 -2.54 -5.50 -5.96
CA LEU A 54 -3.44 -5.09 -7.05
C LEU A 54 -4.64 -6.00 -7.19
N ARG A 55 -4.48 -7.29 -6.92
CA ARG A 55 -5.58 -8.25 -7.03
C ARG A 55 -5.95 -8.75 -5.66
N LEU A 56 -7.24 -8.67 -5.36
CA LEU A 56 -7.78 -9.12 -4.08
C LEU A 56 -8.81 -10.22 -4.33
N GLY A 57 -8.57 -11.37 -3.70
CA GLY A 57 -9.46 -12.50 -3.82
C GLY A 57 -9.46 -13.09 -5.22
N ALA A 58 -10.59 -13.65 -5.61
CA ALA A 58 -10.76 -14.30 -6.91
C ALA A 58 -11.14 -13.32 -8.00
N ALA A 59 -11.16 -12.04 -7.72
CA ALA A 59 -11.54 -11.03 -8.69
C ALA A 59 -10.58 -11.01 -9.86
N ARG A 60 -11.12 -10.86 -11.05
CA ARG A 60 -10.29 -10.82 -12.24
C ARG A 60 -9.74 -9.44 -12.53
N HIS A 61 -10.42 -8.41 -12.07
CA HIS A 61 -9.96 -7.04 -12.27
C HIS A 61 -9.13 -6.61 -11.07
N PRO A 62 -8.24 -5.65 -11.24
CA PRO A 62 -7.35 -5.22 -10.17
C PRO A 62 -8.06 -4.23 -9.24
N ASP A 63 -8.79 -4.75 -8.26
CA ASP A 63 -9.49 -3.92 -7.28
C ASP A 63 -8.54 -2.98 -6.54
N GLY A 64 -7.28 -3.38 -6.43
CA GLY A 64 -6.27 -2.53 -5.78
C GLY A 64 -6.08 -1.19 -6.47
N ILE A 65 -6.27 -1.12 -7.78
CA ILE A 65 -6.17 0.15 -8.51
C ILE A 65 -7.22 1.14 -8.02
N GLU A 66 -8.44 0.66 -7.77
CA GLU A 66 -9.52 1.54 -7.29
C GLU A 66 -9.21 2.08 -5.90
N ILE A 67 -8.62 1.24 -5.05
CA ILE A 67 -8.22 1.69 -3.71
C ILE A 67 -7.13 2.75 -3.83
N ILE A 68 -6.16 2.56 -4.70
CA ILE A 68 -5.09 3.54 -4.91
C ILE A 68 -5.66 4.88 -5.34
N LYS A 69 -6.58 4.88 -6.30
CA LYS A 69 -7.22 6.11 -6.77
C LYS A 69 -7.95 6.82 -5.65
N MET A 70 -8.69 6.06 -4.85
CA MET A 70 -9.45 6.63 -3.74
C MET A 70 -8.54 7.28 -2.71
N VAL A 71 -7.47 6.59 -2.33
CA VAL A 71 -6.53 7.09 -1.35
C VAL A 71 -5.83 8.34 -1.86
N HIS A 72 -5.36 8.29 -3.09
CA HIS A 72 -4.62 9.42 -3.67
C HIS A 72 -5.50 10.68 -3.73
N LYS A 73 -6.76 10.50 -4.03
CA LYS A 73 -7.70 11.61 -4.11
C LYS A 73 -8.03 12.19 -2.73
N ARG A 74 -8.24 11.31 -1.74
CA ARG A 74 -8.70 11.73 -0.41
C ARG A 74 -7.56 12.18 0.49
N ASN A 75 -6.42 11.49 0.41
CA ASN A 75 -5.29 11.72 1.28
C ASN A 75 -4.01 11.76 0.45
N PRO A 76 -3.74 12.87 -0.24
CA PRO A 76 -2.58 12.92 -1.15
C PRO A 76 -1.25 12.74 -0.46
N ASP A 77 -1.19 12.91 0.86
CA ASP A 77 0.05 12.75 1.61
C ASP A 77 0.35 11.29 1.97
N THR A 78 -0.65 10.40 1.85
CA THR A 78 -0.41 9.00 2.12
C THR A 78 0.44 8.41 1.00
N ARG A 79 1.52 7.72 1.37
CA ARG A 79 2.39 7.07 0.40
C ARG A 79 1.82 5.70 0.06
N ILE A 80 1.92 5.32 -1.19
CA ILE A 80 1.31 4.09 -1.69
C ILE A 80 2.38 3.22 -2.32
N VAL A 81 2.59 2.05 -1.74
CA VAL A 81 3.54 1.05 -2.24
C VAL A 81 2.73 -0.13 -2.74
N VAL A 82 2.88 -0.44 -4.02
CA VAL A 82 2.25 -1.65 -4.57
C VAL A 82 3.20 -2.82 -4.36
N LEU A 83 2.67 -3.92 -3.84
CA LEU A 83 3.41 -5.16 -3.70
C LEU A 83 2.51 -6.27 -4.21
N THR A 84 2.86 -6.84 -5.37
CA THR A 84 1.96 -7.75 -6.06
C THR A 84 2.71 -8.83 -6.82
N SER A 85 2.08 -10.00 -6.95
CA SER A 85 2.56 -11.03 -7.87
C SER A 85 2.16 -10.71 -9.31
N TYR A 86 1.23 -9.78 -9.48
CA TYR A 86 0.67 -9.42 -10.77
C TYR A 86 1.39 -8.19 -11.31
N GLY A 87 2.58 -8.39 -11.82
CA GLY A 87 3.40 -7.27 -12.27
C GLY A 87 3.71 -7.34 -13.76
N SER A 88 3.00 -6.56 -14.55
CA SER A 88 3.32 -6.35 -15.96
C SER A 88 3.64 -4.87 -16.14
N PRO A 89 4.27 -4.48 -17.25
CA PRO A 89 4.47 -3.05 -17.52
C PRO A 89 3.16 -2.27 -17.54
N GLU A 90 2.09 -2.88 -18.03
CA GLU A 90 0.78 -2.23 -18.06
C GLU A 90 0.22 -2.05 -16.66
N ALA A 91 0.36 -3.06 -15.82
CA ALA A 91 -0.11 -2.98 -14.43
C ALA A 91 0.65 -1.91 -13.67
N GLU A 92 1.97 -1.86 -13.86
CA GLU A 92 2.78 -0.83 -13.22
C GLU A 92 2.37 0.56 -13.67
N ALA A 93 2.17 0.76 -14.97
CA ALA A 93 1.76 2.05 -15.49
C ALA A 93 0.41 2.47 -14.92
N GLN A 94 -0.54 1.55 -14.86
CA GLN A 94 -1.86 1.84 -14.30
C GLN A 94 -1.77 2.21 -12.82
N ALA A 95 -0.94 1.49 -12.07
CA ALA A 95 -0.78 1.76 -10.64
C ALA A 95 -0.16 3.13 -10.42
N ARG A 96 0.88 3.47 -11.17
CA ARG A 96 1.53 4.76 -11.03
C ARG A 96 0.63 5.91 -11.45
N ASP A 97 -0.13 5.73 -12.53
CA ASP A 97 -1.11 6.74 -12.95
C ASP A 97 -2.18 6.95 -11.89
N ALA A 98 -2.54 5.90 -11.18
CA ALA A 98 -3.53 5.99 -10.11
C ALA A 98 -3.00 6.70 -8.86
N GLY A 99 -1.69 6.76 -8.70
CA GLY A 99 -1.07 7.47 -7.57
C GLY A 99 -0.05 6.67 -6.79
N ALA A 100 0.33 5.47 -7.25
CA ALA A 100 1.33 4.67 -6.54
C ALA A 100 2.70 5.34 -6.59
N ASP A 101 3.39 5.31 -5.46
CA ASP A 101 4.73 5.89 -5.33
C ASP A 101 5.83 4.86 -5.61
N ALA A 102 5.53 3.58 -5.43
CA ALA A 102 6.48 2.51 -5.70
C ALA A 102 5.73 1.28 -6.17
N PHE A 103 6.39 0.46 -6.96
CA PHE A 103 5.81 -0.77 -7.49
C PHE A 103 6.81 -1.90 -7.30
N LEU A 104 6.46 -2.86 -6.45
CA LEU A 104 7.33 -3.97 -6.09
C LEU A 104 6.65 -5.28 -6.46
N ARG A 105 7.44 -6.26 -6.84
CA ARG A 105 6.95 -7.59 -7.22
C ARG A 105 7.23 -8.59 -6.12
N LYS A 106 6.26 -9.44 -5.83
CA LYS A 106 6.43 -10.55 -4.91
C LYS A 106 7.27 -11.65 -5.59
N PRO A 107 8.08 -12.38 -4.85
CA PRO A 107 8.38 -12.20 -3.44
C PRO A 107 9.42 -11.08 -3.26
N LYS A 108 9.33 -10.39 -2.12
CA LYS A 108 10.25 -9.30 -1.82
C LYS A 108 10.59 -9.38 -0.32
N PRO A 109 11.87 -9.40 0.05
CA PRO A 109 12.23 -9.42 1.47
C PRO A 109 11.63 -8.23 2.20
N LEU A 110 11.15 -8.45 3.41
CA LEU A 110 10.52 -7.38 4.19
C LEU A 110 11.47 -6.23 4.46
N SER A 111 12.78 -6.53 4.61
CA SER A 111 13.77 -5.48 4.80
C SER A 111 13.85 -4.54 3.59
N GLN A 112 13.66 -5.06 2.39
CA GLN A 112 13.66 -4.23 1.19
C GLN A 112 12.40 -3.41 1.08
N VAL A 113 11.26 -3.98 1.45
CA VAL A 113 10.00 -3.22 1.51
C VAL A 113 10.15 -2.07 2.49
N ALA A 114 10.75 -2.36 3.65
CA ALA A 114 10.97 -1.34 4.68
C ALA A 114 11.88 -0.22 4.19
N GLN A 115 12.91 -0.55 3.41
CA GLN A 115 13.81 0.47 2.84
C GLN A 115 13.06 1.40 1.89
N VAL A 116 12.20 0.85 1.06
CA VAL A 116 11.39 1.65 0.14
C VAL A 116 10.48 2.59 0.93
N ILE A 117 9.81 2.05 1.95
CA ILE A 117 8.91 2.85 2.78
C ILE A 117 9.67 3.96 3.49
N GLN A 118 10.82 3.65 4.05
CA GLN A 118 11.62 4.64 4.78
C GLN A 118 12.05 5.76 3.84
N GLY A 119 12.47 5.41 2.63
CA GLY A 119 12.85 6.42 1.64
C GLY A 119 11.68 7.33 1.28
N LEU A 120 10.50 6.78 1.13
CA LEU A 120 9.33 7.58 0.80
C LEU A 120 8.93 8.52 1.94
N ILE A 121 9.01 8.04 3.17
CA ILE A 121 8.67 8.86 4.33
C ILE A 121 9.65 10.03 4.49
N GLU A 122 10.93 9.77 4.24
CA GLU A 122 11.97 10.79 4.40
C GLU A 122 11.99 11.77 3.25
N SER A 123 11.37 11.42 2.12
CA SER A 123 11.33 12.28 0.93
C SER A 123 9.88 12.58 0.58
N PRO A 124 9.23 13.48 1.33
CA PRO A 124 7.81 13.78 1.08
C PRO A 124 7.61 14.33 -0.32
N ARG A 125 6.41 14.11 -0.86
CA ARG A 125 6.07 14.63 -2.17
C ARG A 125 6.19 16.13 -2.20
N SER A 126 6.67 16.64 -3.34
CA SER A 126 6.74 18.06 -3.56
C SER A 126 5.34 18.60 -3.88
N ARG A 127 4.87 19.49 -3.07
CA ARG A 127 3.57 20.12 -3.32
C ARG A 127 3.67 21.24 -4.35
N ALA A 128 4.86 21.77 -4.52
CA ALA A 128 5.07 22.86 -5.47
C ALA A 128 4.86 22.42 -6.90
N SER A 129 5.03 21.15 -7.17
CA SER A 129 4.83 20.60 -8.51
C SER A 129 3.42 20.13 -8.78
N ALA A 130 2.55 20.24 -7.81
CA ALA A 130 1.18 19.80 -7.96
C ALA A 130 0.35 20.79 -8.78
#